data_190361ccd3a8648e14fd4825cf8ba71a
#
_entry.id   190361ccd3a8648e14fd4825cf8ba71a
#
_cell.length_a   1.000
_cell.length_b   1.000
_cell.length_c   1.000
_cell.angle_alpha   90.00
_cell.angle_beta   90.00
_cell.angle_gamma   90.00
#
_symmetry.space_group_name_H-M   'P 1'
#
loop_
_entity.id
_entity.type
_entity.pdbx_description
1 polymer ?
#
loop_
_entity_poly.entity_id
_entity_poly.type
_entity_poly.pdbx_seq_one_letter_code
_entity_poly.pdbx_strand_id
1 'polypeptide(L)'
;VMHRDELQLPFKRYQIQPVWRADRPQKGRYREFYQCDADVVGSDSLMNEVELMQIVDTVFSRFGVRVQILINNRKILTGIAEVIGEADKIVDITVAIDKLDKIGIDNVNDELRADGISEEAIEKLQPIINLTGTNAEKLNVIADVLASSETGLKGVEETRYILDTLQQV
;
A
#
# COMPACT_ATOMS: atom_id res chain seq x y z
N VAL A 1 21.43 15.78 0.30
CA VAL A 1 22.56 14.86 0.15
C VAL A 1 23.90 15.56 0.40
N MET A 2 24.10 16.80 -0.07
CA MET A 2 25.38 17.53 0.08
C MET A 2 25.71 17.94 1.52
N HIS A 3 24.71 18.10 2.38
CA HIS A 3 24.85 18.53 3.79
C HIS A 3 24.31 17.48 4.77
N ARG A 4 24.44 16.18 4.42
CA ARG A 4 23.90 15.08 5.22
C ARG A 4 24.43 15.08 6.66
N ASP A 5 25.72 15.38 6.82
CA ASP A 5 26.41 15.32 8.10
C ASP A 5 26.08 16.52 9.02
N GLU A 6 25.39 17.53 8.48
CA GLU A 6 24.91 18.71 9.21
C GLU A 6 23.47 18.55 9.71
N LEU A 7 22.75 17.49 9.26
CA LEU A 7 21.36 17.26 9.61
C LEU A 7 21.25 16.40 10.86
N GLN A 8 20.42 16.87 11.79
CA GLN A 8 20.01 16.05 12.92
C GLN A 8 18.92 15.06 12.49
N LEU A 9 19.14 13.77 12.75
CA LEU A 9 18.17 12.70 12.42
C LEU A 9 17.33 12.32 13.65
N PRO A 10 16.06 11.94 13.49
CA PRO A 10 15.31 11.92 12.22
C PRO A 10 15.02 13.33 11.70
N PHE A 11 15.21 13.56 10.41
CA PHE A 11 14.93 14.83 9.76
C PHE A 11 13.54 14.80 9.14
N LYS A 12 12.65 15.69 9.60
CA LYS A 12 11.30 15.86 9.09
C LYS A 12 11.23 17.12 8.24
N ARG A 13 10.69 17.01 7.04
CA ARG A 13 10.51 18.16 6.15
C ARG A 13 9.15 18.12 5.47
N TYR A 14 8.69 19.28 5.01
CA TYR A 14 7.61 19.39 4.04
C TYR A 14 8.01 20.34 2.92
N GLN A 15 7.35 20.19 1.78
CA GLN A 15 7.57 21.00 0.60
C GLN A 15 6.26 21.22 -0.14
N ILE A 16 5.92 22.47 -0.42
CA ILE A 16 4.72 22.86 -1.17
C ILE A 16 5.17 23.74 -2.32
N GLN A 17 5.14 23.21 -3.53
CA GLN A 17 5.62 23.92 -4.72
C GLN A 17 5.07 23.32 -6.01
N PRO A 18 5.19 24.05 -7.15
CA PRO A 18 4.97 23.46 -8.47
C PRO A 18 5.97 22.32 -8.74
N VAL A 19 5.48 21.26 -9.36
CA VAL A 19 6.30 20.14 -9.87
C VAL A 19 5.97 19.87 -11.33
N TRP A 20 6.91 19.26 -12.04
CA TRP A 20 6.78 18.97 -13.47
C TRP A 20 7.01 17.47 -13.71
N ARG A 21 6.13 16.87 -14.52
CA ARG A 21 6.24 15.48 -14.95
C ARG A 21 6.07 15.34 -16.45
N ALA A 22 6.81 14.43 -17.06
CA ALA A 22 6.73 14.13 -18.49
C ALA A 22 5.51 13.26 -18.87
N ASP A 23 4.53 13.14 -18.01
CA ASP A 23 3.34 12.33 -18.21
C ASP A 23 2.53 12.79 -19.44
N ARG A 24 1.82 11.83 -20.06
CA ARG A 24 0.87 12.16 -21.12
C ARG A 24 -0.29 12.94 -20.52
N PRO A 25 -0.56 14.18 -20.97
CA PRO A 25 -1.65 14.99 -20.45
C PRO A 25 -3.02 14.35 -20.72
N GLN A 26 -3.87 14.35 -19.71
CA GLN A 26 -5.27 13.92 -19.82
C GLN A 26 -6.10 14.61 -18.72
N LYS A 27 -7.42 14.44 -18.75
CA LYS A 27 -8.30 15.06 -17.75
C LYS A 27 -7.85 14.69 -16.33
N GLY A 28 -7.53 15.71 -15.51
CA GLY A 28 -7.06 15.55 -14.15
C GLY A 28 -5.56 15.19 -14.01
N ARG A 29 -4.81 15.12 -15.13
CA ARG A 29 -3.37 14.84 -15.11
C ARG A 29 -2.64 15.88 -15.96
N TYR A 30 -1.93 16.78 -15.28
CA TYR A 30 -1.21 17.89 -15.88
C TYR A 30 0.30 17.64 -15.81
N ARG A 31 1.06 18.28 -16.69
CA ARG A 31 2.53 18.25 -16.67
C ARG A 31 3.14 19.18 -15.63
N GLU A 32 2.39 20.20 -15.23
CA GLU A 32 2.74 21.12 -14.14
C GLU A 32 1.56 21.17 -13.17
N PHE A 33 1.84 20.95 -11.88
CA PHE A 33 0.85 21.01 -10.82
C PHE A 33 1.54 21.24 -9.47
N TYR A 34 0.78 21.66 -8.47
CA TYR A 34 1.29 21.79 -7.09
C TYR A 34 1.29 20.43 -6.41
N GLN A 35 2.39 20.16 -5.71
CA GLN A 35 2.53 18.99 -4.85
C GLN A 35 2.84 19.44 -3.42
N CYS A 36 2.17 18.79 -2.46
CA CYS A 36 2.45 18.93 -1.04
C CYS A 36 3.11 17.64 -0.57
N ASP A 37 4.40 17.70 -0.29
CA ASP A 37 5.18 16.55 0.15
C ASP A 37 5.50 16.67 1.64
N ALA A 38 5.45 15.57 2.37
CA ALA A 38 5.95 15.44 3.73
C ALA A 38 6.83 14.19 3.81
N ASP A 39 8.05 14.37 4.29
CA ASP A 39 9.04 13.30 4.37
C ASP A 39 9.66 13.21 5.76
N VAL A 40 10.00 11.98 6.14
CA VAL A 40 10.87 11.69 7.29
C VAL A 40 12.08 10.91 6.80
N VAL A 41 13.28 11.39 7.14
CA VAL A 41 14.55 10.79 6.71
C VAL A 41 15.37 10.38 7.94
N GLY A 42 15.95 9.18 7.88
CA GLY A 42 16.86 8.69 8.93
C GLY A 42 16.15 8.04 10.11
N SER A 43 14.98 7.48 9.89
CA SER A 43 14.26 6.63 10.86
C SER A 43 13.51 5.53 10.11
N ASP A 44 13.54 4.33 10.65
CA ASP A 44 12.78 3.15 10.21
C ASP A 44 11.61 2.83 11.16
N SER A 45 11.30 3.73 12.07
CA SER A 45 10.19 3.58 13.00
C SER A 45 8.85 3.66 12.29
N LEU A 46 7.96 2.68 12.54
CA LEU A 46 6.59 2.66 12.04
C LEU A 46 5.72 3.80 12.58
N MET A 47 6.19 4.53 13.59
CA MET A 47 5.55 5.76 14.04
C MET A 47 5.57 6.86 12.97
N ASN A 48 6.49 6.79 12.00
CA ASN A 48 6.53 7.74 10.89
C ASN A 48 5.30 7.59 10.00
N GLU A 49 4.88 6.35 9.71
CA GLU A 49 3.67 6.03 8.95
C GLU A 49 2.43 6.53 9.69
N VAL A 50 2.36 6.32 11.01
CA VAL A 50 1.26 6.81 11.86
C VAL A 50 1.18 8.34 11.80
N GLU A 51 2.29 9.05 11.98
CA GLU A 51 2.35 10.50 11.90
C GLU A 51 1.92 11.04 10.52
N LEU A 52 2.37 10.41 9.43
CA LEU A 52 1.98 10.81 8.07
C LEU A 52 0.48 10.64 7.84
N MET A 53 -0.14 9.56 8.34
CA MET A 53 -1.59 9.37 8.26
C MET A 53 -2.34 10.41 9.10
N GLN A 54 -1.86 10.76 10.29
CA GLN A 54 -2.41 11.84 11.11
C GLN A 54 -2.34 13.21 10.41
N ILE A 55 -1.24 13.49 9.68
CA ILE A 55 -1.12 14.70 8.87
C ILE A 55 -2.22 14.72 7.80
N VAL A 56 -2.42 13.61 7.07
CA VAL A 56 -3.47 13.50 6.04
C VAL A 56 -4.84 13.73 6.67
N ASP A 57 -5.18 13.03 7.75
CA ASP A 57 -6.45 13.18 8.43
C ASP A 57 -6.68 14.62 8.91
N THR A 58 -5.68 15.22 9.56
CA THR A 58 -5.74 16.60 10.06
C THR A 58 -5.99 17.61 8.94
N VAL A 59 -5.26 17.48 7.83
CA VAL A 59 -5.37 18.41 6.68
C VAL A 59 -6.76 18.33 6.06
N PHE A 60 -7.25 17.13 5.75
CA PHE A 60 -8.54 16.95 5.12
C PHE A 60 -9.71 17.28 6.05
N SER A 61 -9.59 16.99 7.35
CA SER A 61 -10.56 17.40 8.36
C SER A 61 -10.69 18.93 8.41
N ARG A 62 -9.58 19.67 8.36
CA ARG A 62 -9.60 21.14 8.32
C ARG A 62 -10.24 21.69 7.04
N PHE A 63 -10.16 20.97 5.93
CA PHE A 63 -10.88 21.31 4.69
C PHE A 63 -12.35 20.89 4.69
N GLY A 64 -12.81 20.18 5.71
CA GLY A 64 -14.17 19.63 5.77
C GLY A 64 -14.41 18.50 4.75
N VAL A 65 -13.35 17.85 4.26
CA VAL A 65 -13.40 16.77 3.28
C VAL A 65 -13.21 15.44 4.00
N ARG A 66 -14.19 14.55 3.86
CA ARG A 66 -14.06 13.17 4.36
C ARG A 66 -13.21 12.35 3.38
N VAL A 67 -12.22 11.66 3.91
CA VAL A 67 -11.31 10.81 3.14
C VAL A 67 -11.28 9.40 3.72
N GLN A 68 -10.95 8.44 2.88
CA GLN A 68 -10.59 7.09 3.28
C GLN A 68 -9.12 6.87 2.92
N ILE A 69 -8.31 6.52 3.92
CA ILE A 69 -6.90 6.22 3.72
C ILE A 69 -6.78 4.72 3.48
N LEU A 70 -6.32 4.33 2.29
CA LEU A 70 -6.00 2.95 1.95
C LEU A 70 -4.50 2.75 2.19
N ILE A 71 -4.16 1.76 3.00
CA ILE A 71 -2.77 1.40 3.29
C ILE A 71 -2.46 0.00 2.76
N ASN A 72 -1.24 -0.19 2.33
CA ASN A 72 -0.72 -1.49 1.95
C ASN A 72 0.74 -1.61 2.40
N ASN A 73 1.22 -2.84 2.51
CA ASN A 73 2.61 -3.13 2.83
C ASN A 73 3.21 -3.99 1.72
N ARG A 74 4.33 -3.54 1.15
CA ARG A 74 5.01 -4.26 0.06
C ARG A 74 5.44 -5.68 0.48
N LYS A 75 5.76 -5.90 1.77
CA LYS A 75 6.12 -7.22 2.30
C LYS A 75 4.94 -8.19 2.22
N ILE A 76 3.71 -7.73 2.41
CA ILE A 76 2.50 -8.54 2.20
C ILE A 76 2.42 -8.98 0.74
N LEU A 77 2.61 -8.06 -0.22
CA LEU A 77 2.60 -8.39 -1.64
C LEU A 77 3.71 -9.37 -2.01
N THR A 78 4.91 -9.18 -1.48
CA THR A 78 6.02 -10.12 -1.66
C THR A 78 5.67 -11.50 -1.09
N GLY A 79 5.11 -11.55 0.12
CA GLY A 79 4.67 -12.79 0.74
C GLY A 79 3.59 -13.53 -0.06
N ILE A 80 2.64 -12.80 -0.65
CA ILE A 80 1.65 -13.39 -1.55
C ILE A 80 2.34 -14.08 -2.73
N ALA A 81 3.28 -13.38 -3.38
CA ALA A 81 4.02 -13.94 -4.51
C ALA A 81 4.84 -15.19 -4.12
N GLU A 82 5.45 -15.18 -2.93
CA GLU A 82 6.19 -16.34 -2.39
C GLU A 82 5.26 -17.55 -2.18
N VAL A 83 4.09 -17.36 -1.56
CA VAL A 83 3.16 -18.44 -1.22
C VAL A 83 2.52 -19.06 -2.46
N ILE A 84 2.21 -18.26 -3.47
CA ILE A 84 1.64 -18.77 -4.72
C ILE A 84 2.69 -19.35 -5.67
N GLY A 85 3.99 -19.10 -5.44
CA GLY A 85 5.09 -19.60 -6.27
C GLY A 85 5.28 -18.86 -7.60
N GLU A 86 4.70 -17.64 -7.74
CA GLU A 86 4.71 -16.82 -8.97
C GLU A 86 5.38 -15.46 -8.72
N ALA A 87 6.55 -15.50 -8.06
CA ALA A 87 7.25 -14.29 -7.60
C ALA A 87 7.63 -13.32 -8.72
N ASP A 88 7.88 -13.81 -9.92
CA ASP A 88 8.18 -13.05 -11.13
C ASP A 88 6.95 -12.34 -11.73
N LYS A 89 5.74 -12.76 -11.35
CA LYS A 89 4.47 -12.21 -11.85
C LYS A 89 3.74 -11.31 -10.82
N ILE A 90 4.42 -10.92 -9.74
CA ILE A 90 3.81 -10.11 -8.68
C ILE A 90 3.19 -8.81 -9.20
N VAL A 91 3.75 -8.20 -10.24
CA VAL A 91 3.24 -6.97 -10.83
C VAL A 91 1.88 -7.22 -11.50
N ASP A 92 1.77 -8.29 -12.30
CA ASP A 92 0.55 -8.65 -13.01
C ASP A 92 -0.57 -9.00 -12.02
N ILE A 93 -0.24 -9.79 -10.99
CA ILE A 93 -1.15 -10.12 -9.89
C ILE A 93 -1.66 -8.87 -9.18
N THR A 94 -0.77 -7.95 -8.83
CA THR A 94 -1.14 -6.70 -8.14
C THR A 94 -2.04 -5.84 -9.03
N VAL A 95 -1.70 -5.70 -10.32
CA VAL A 95 -2.49 -4.92 -11.28
C VAL A 95 -3.89 -5.51 -11.48
N ALA A 96 -4.01 -6.84 -11.52
CA ALA A 96 -5.31 -7.51 -11.63
C ALA A 96 -6.15 -7.28 -10.36
N ILE A 97 -5.56 -7.45 -9.17
CA ILE A 97 -6.25 -7.25 -7.88
C ILE A 97 -6.68 -5.78 -7.71
N ASP A 98 -5.88 -4.81 -8.13
CA ASP A 98 -6.22 -3.37 -8.06
C ASP A 98 -7.48 -3.01 -8.88
N LYS A 99 -7.87 -3.87 -9.83
CA LYS A 99 -9.08 -3.68 -10.62
C LYS A 99 -10.32 -4.31 -10.00
N LEU A 100 -10.18 -5.05 -8.89
CA LEU A 100 -11.26 -5.85 -8.29
C LEU A 100 -12.55 -5.05 -8.09
N ASP A 101 -12.45 -3.85 -7.52
CA ASP A 101 -13.61 -2.97 -7.28
C ASP A 101 -14.30 -2.49 -8.57
N LYS A 102 -13.60 -2.54 -9.70
CA LYS A 102 -14.09 -2.03 -10.99
C LYS A 102 -14.68 -3.11 -11.87
N ILE A 103 -14.05 -4.29 -11.89
CA ILE A 103 -14.40 -5.34 -12.85
C ILE A 103 -14.99 -6.59 -12.18
N GLY A 104 -14.88 -6.73 -10.87
CA GLY A 104 -15.40 -7.87 -10.10
C GLY A 104 -14.50 -9.10 -10.15
N ILE A 105 -14.80 -10.07 -9.28
CA ILE A 105 -13.95 -11.25 -9.01
C ILE A 105 -13.75 -12.13 -10.24
N ASP A 106 -14.82 -12.40 -10.98
CA ASP A 106 -14.74 -13.30 -12.13
C ASP A 106 -13.80 -12.75 -13.21
N ASN A 107 -13.91 -11.45 -13.51
CA ASN A 107 -13.05 -10.80 -14.49
C ASN A 107 -11.59 -10.67 -13.99
N VAL A 108 -11.38 -10.51 -12.68
CA VAL A 108 -10.02 -10.54 -12.11
C VAL A 108 -9.41 -11.92 -12.28
N ASN A 109 -10.15 -12.98 -12.00
CA ASN A 109 -9.68 -14.36 -12.20
C ASN A 109 -9.37 -14.64 -13.68
N ASP A 110 -10.19 -14.13 -14.61
CA ASP A 110 -9.95 -14.29 -16.05
C ASP A 110 -8.70 -13.51 -16.51
N GLU A 111 -8.46 -12.33 -15.96
CA GLU A 111 -7.24 -11.54 -16.22
C GLU A 111 -6.00 -12.28 -15.69
N LEU A 112 -6.04 -12.80 -14.46
CA LEU A 112 -4.95 -13.61 -13.90
C LEU A 112 -4.63 -14.83 -14.79
N ARG A 113 -5.64 -15.53 -15.31
CA ARG A 113 -5.45 -16.63 -16.27
C ARG A 113 -4.80 -16.17 -17.56
N ALA A 114 -5.25 -15.03 -18.10
CA ALA A 114 -4.71 -14.46 -19.32
C ALA A 114 -3.21 -14.06 -19.15
N ASP A 115 -2.83 -13.61 -17.95
CA ASP A 115 -1.44 -13.29 -17.60
C ASP A 115 -0.61 -14.55 -17.27
N GLY A 116 -1.22 -15.74 -17.43
CA GLY A 116 -0.55 -17.03 -17.28
C GLY A 116 -0.32 -17.45 -15.82
N ILE A 117 -1.10 -16.92 -14.88
CA ILE A 117 -1.11 -17.39 -13.49
C ILE A 117 -1.80 -18.75 -13.45
N SER A 118 -1.21 -19.71 -12.72
CA SER A 118 -1.75 -21.06 -12.62
C SER A 118 -3.06 -21.10 -11.81
N GLU A 119 -3.93 -22.07 -12.13
CA GLU A 119 -5.18 -22.26 -11.37
C GLU A 119 -4.92 -22.50 -9.88
N GLU A 120 -3.84 -23.23 -9.54
CA GLU A 120 -3.45 -23.45 -8.15
C GLU A 120 -3.10 -22.13 -7.44
N ALA A 121 -2.39 -21.22 -8.13
CA ALA A 121 -2.06 -19.89 -7.61
C ALA A 121 -3.32 -19.03 -7.44
N ILE A 122 -4.25 -19.09 -8.42
CA ILE A 122 -5.54 -18.39 -8.36
C ILE A 122 -6.38 -18.89 -7.18
N GLU A 123 -6.43 -20.20 -6.94
CA GLU A 123 -7.12 -20.77 -5.77
C GLU A 123 -6.53 -20.28 -4.45
N LYS A 124 -5.21 -20.23 -4.34
CA LYS A 124 -4.52 -19.68 -3.16
C LYS A 124 -4.78 -18.19 -2.94
N LEU A 125 -5.06 -17.44 -4.00
CA LEU A 125 -5.40 -16.01 -3.93
C LEU A 125 -6.86 -15.75 -3.52
N GLN A 126 -7.78 -16.73 -3.67
CA GLN A 126 -9.22 -16.51 -3.42
C GLN A 126 -9.51 -15.94 -2.02
N PRO A 127 -8.88 -16.40 -0.92
CA PRO A 127 -9.11 -15.79 0.41
C PRO A 127 -8.76 -14.30 0.46
N ILE A 128 -7.76 -13.86 -0.31
CA ILE A 128 -7.32 -12.46 -0.39
C ILE A 128 -8.25 -11.65 -1.30
N ILE A 129 -8.62 -12.20 -2.45
CA ILE A 129 -9.53 -11.54 -3.40
C ILE A 129 -10.92 -11.33 -2.78
N ASN A 130 -11.37 -12.27 -1.95
CA ASN A 130 -12.68 -12.23 -1.28
C ASN A 130 -12.64 -11.58 0.11
N LEU A 131 -11.59 -10.82 0.46
CA LEU A 131 -11.46 -10.19 1.78
C LEU A 131 -12.62 -9.24 2.09
N THR A 132 -13.31 -9.54 3.18
CA THR A 132 -14.40 -8.71 3.73
C THR A 132 -14.23 -8.56 5.25
N GLY A 133 -15.00 -7.66 5.85
CA GLY A 133 -14.98 -7.45 7.30
C GLY A 133 -14.07 -6.31 7.75
N THR A 134 -13.75 -6.29 9.02
CA THR A 134 -12.89 -5.31 9.68
C THR A 134 -11.43 -5.46 9.28
N ASN A 135 -10.61 -4.44 9.52
CA ASN A 135 -9.17 -4.51 9.26
C ASN A 135 -8.49 -5.66 10.03
N ALA A 136 -8.91 -5.91 11.27
CA ALA A 136 -8.36 -7.00 12.08
C ALA A 136 -8.69 -8.38 11.48
N GLU A 137 -9.94 -8.59 11.06
CA GLU A 137 -10.37 -9.83 10.39
C GLU A 137 -9.62 -10.04 9.09
N LYS A 138 -9.50 -8.99 8.26
CA LYS A 138 -8.72 -9.04 7.01
C LYS A 138 -7.27 -9.42 7.25
N LEU A 139 -6.61 -8.80 8.24
CA LEU A 139 -5.22 -9.12 8.57
C LEU A 139 -5.05 -10.55 9.11
N ASN A 140 -6.06 -11.11 9.81
CA ASN A 140 -6.01 -12.50 10.23
C ASN A 140 -6.05 -13.45 9.03
N VAL A 141 -6.97 -13.23 8.09
CA VAL A 141 -7.05 -14.05 6.86
C VAL A 141 -5.75 -13.95 6.04
N ILE A 142 -5.19 -12.73 5.90
CA ILE A 142 -3.92 -12.54 5.20
C ILE A 142 -2.79 -13.28 5.92
N ALA A 143 -2.73 -13.23 7.25
CA ALA A 143 -1.72 -13.95 8.03
C ALA A 143 -1.81 -15.47 7.85
N ASP A 144 -3.02 -16.03 7.82
CA ASP A 144 -3.24 -17.45 7.59
C ASP A 144 -2.76 -17.87 6.19
N VAL A 145 -3.08 -17.09 5.15
CA VAL A 145 -2.60 -17.33 3.78
C VAL A 145 -1.07 -17.24 3.69
N LEU A 146 -0.48 -16.28 4.41
CA LEU A 146 0.96 -16.02 4.38
C LEU A 146 1.75 -16.81 5.43
N ALA A 147 1.17 -17.83 6.07
CA ALA A 147 1.80 -18.57 7.15
C ALA A 147 3.16 -19.18 6.80
N SER A 148 3.43 -19.48 5.53
CA SER A 148 4.72 -20.00 5.04
C SER A 148 5.72 -18.92 4.60
N SER A 149 5.34 -17.63 4.60
CA SER A 149 6.19 -16.50 4.20
C SER A 149 6.57 -15.65 5.41
N GLU A 150 7.82 -15.71 5.83
CA GLU A 150 8.36 -14.86 6.91
C GLU A 150 8.25 -13.36 6.54
N THR A 151 8.57 -13.02 5.28
CA THR A 151 8.44 -11.67 4.75
C THR A 151 7.00 -11.17 4.82
N GLY A 152 6.06 -12.01 4.39
CA GLY A 152 4.64 -11.68 4.39
C GLY A 152 4.08 -11.47 5.80
N LEU A 153 4.40 -12.38 6.73
CA LEU A 153 4.00 -12.25 8.14
C LEU A 153 4.56 -10.99 8.78
N LYS A 154 5.81 -10.63 8.46
CA LYS A 154 6.39 -9.36 8.93
C LYS A 154 5.59 -8.15 8.44
N GLY A 155 5.16 -8.16 7.18
CA GLY A 155 4.29 -7.11 6.62
C GLY A 155 2.94 -7.01 7.33
N VAL A 156 2.35 -8.16 7.72
CA VAL A 156 1.10 -8.20 8.51
C VAL A 156 1.31 -7.59 9.89
N GLU A 157 2.39 -7.95 10.59
CA GLU A 157 2.73 -7.40 11.91
C GLU A 157 2.90 -5.89 11.86
N GLU A 158 3.66 -5.38 10.90
CA GLU A 158 3.88 -3.94 10.71
C GLU A 158 2.56 -3.19 10.44
N THR A 159 1.71 -3.75 9.57
CA THR A 159 0.41 -3.15 9.24
C THR A 159 -0.51 -3.16 10.46
N ARG A 160 -0.53 -4.24 11.22
CA ARG A 160 -1.30 -4.35 12.47
C ARG A 160 -0.85 -3.31 13.48
N TYR A 161 0.46 -3.18 13.69
CA TYR A 161 1.04 -2.17 14.59
C TYR A 161 0.58 -0.75 14.23
N ILE A 162 0.62 -0.39 12.95
CA ILE A 162 0.18 0.93 12.47
C ILE A 162 -1.31 1.14 12.76
N LEU A 163 -2.16 0.17 12.40
CA LEU A 163 -3.61 0.27 12.59
C LEU A 163 -4.00 0.33 14.07
N ASP A 164 -3.38 -0.48 14.92
CA ASP A 164 -3.64 -0.49 16.36
C ASP A 164 -3.19 0.82 17.01
N THR A 165 -2.06 1.37 16.57
CA THR A 165 -1.56 2.66 17.07
C THR A 165 -2.48 3.81 16.66
N LEU A 166 -2.98 3.82 15.42
CA LEU A 166 -3.92 4.82 14.93
C LEU A 166 -5.25 4.83 15.68
N GLN A 167 -5.66 3.72 16.30
CA GLN A 167 -6.86 3.68 17.13
C GLN A 167 -6.65 4.29 18.52
N GLN A 168 -5.41 4.49 18.96
CA GLN A 168 -5.06 4.99 20.29
C GLN A 168 -4.76 6.49 20.32
N VAL A 169 -4.57 7.09 19.17
CA VAL A 169 -4.17 8.49 18.99
C VAL A 169 -5.22 9.25 18.17
#